data_dd4015afa84eb2f2f2fbe57bdc55e369
#
_entry.id   dd4015afa84eb2f2f2fbe57bdc55e369
#
_cell.length_a   1.000
_cell.length_b   1.000
_cell.length_c   1.000
_cell.angle_alpha   90.00
_cell.angle_beta   90.00
_cell.angle_gamma   90.00
#
_symmetry.space_group_name_H-M   'P 1'
#
loop_
_entity.id
_entity.type
_entity.pdbx_description
1 polymer ?
#
loop_
_entity_poly.entity_id
_entity_poly.type
_entity_poly.pdbx_seq_one_letter_code
_entity_poly.pdbx_strand_id
1 'polypeptide(L)'
;LGTIAANKTASLGTYLYSGSKGYIYLYSENSGINIYKVQVDSKGSSSSGSSSGSSSGSGSSSSGSSSSSGSSTGSSVSGNYVVKAGGMSLADALKKAKSGQTVVIDGTVKSGAVLLPAGVNLAGKNNATIDFSQTSGSSGRGITLSGNGSTLSNITVKNASDNGIFISGSNNTLKYVTCCYNEDAGFQVSNGGANNKFYNCKSHHNADAKGENADGFAVKLHSGEGNYFENCVAEYNSDDGWDCYAAHGAVTLVNCQANYNGYCDGIYGDGNGFKMGGVDNKTPGKAAHLDPLNHKLIGCTAKGNYANGLDRNNQSGVVTMKNCISDSNKGNNYHWPLTGKPSALGYKVTFGKAIIEDCTNINGKVNITGATLKGNCKGF
;
A
#
# COMPACT_ATOMS: atom_id res chain seq x y z
N LEU A 1 0.17 -22.41 13.32
CA LEU A 1 -1.11 -21.69 13.37
C LEU A 1 -2.23 -22.73 13.42
N GLY A 2 -3.11 -22.64 14.38
CA GLY A 2 -4.22 -23.58 14.57
C GLY A 2 -5.57 -22.91 14.27
N THR A 3 -6.56 -23.70 13.86
CA THR A 3 -7.94 -23.25 13.66
C THR A 3 -8.71 -23.38 14.97
N ILE A 4 -9.44 -22.36 15.37
CA ILE A 4 -10.32 -22.37 16.55
C ILE A 4 -11.76 -22.50 16.07
N ALA A 5 -12.46 -23.56 16.49
CA ALA A 5 -13.87 -23.72 16.18
C ALA A 5 -14.71 -22.65 16.89
N ALA A 6 -15.88 -22.31 16.31
CA ALA A 6 -16.80 -21.32 16.87
C ALA A 6 -17.14 -21.67 18.35
N ASN A 7 -17.13 -20.65 19.22
CA ASN A 7 -17.39 -20.75 20.66
C ASN A 7 -16.41 -21.65 21.44
N LYS A 8 -15.20 -21.84 20.95
CA LYS A 8 -14.13 -22.56 21.67
C LYS A 8 -12.95 -21.63 21.92
N THR A 9 -12.31 -21.84 23.07
CA THR A 9 -11.02 -21.21 23.41
C THR A 9 -9.90 -22.17 23.08
N ALA A 10 -8.86 -21.76 22.42
CA ALA A 10 -7.68 -22.58 22.18
C ALA A 10 -6.41 -21.81 22.58
N SER A 11 -5.45 -22.53 23.13
CA SER A 11 -4.10 -22.00 23.34
C SER A 11 -3.31 -22.15 22.05
N LEU A 12 -2.83 -21.04 21.52
CA LEU A 12 -2.05 -21.01 20.26
C LEU A 12 -0.55 -21.31 20.45
N GLY A 13 -0.16 -21.76 21.64
CA GLY A 13 1.23 -22.05 21.98
C GLY A 13 2.01 -20.80 22.41
N THR A 14 3.24 -21.03 22.87
CA THR A 14 4.17 -19.96 23.26
C THR A 14 5.09 -19.67 22.08
N TYR A 15 5.07 -18.44 21.60
CA TYR A 15 6.01 -17.96 20.59
C TYR A 15 7.06 -17.08 21.25
N LEU A 16 8.34 -17.36 20.98
CA LEU A 16 9.43 -16.49 21.40
C LEU A 16 9.55 -15.35 20.41
N TYR A 17 9.33 -14.13 20.87
CA TYR A 17 9.51 -12.92 20.10
C TYR A 17 10.68 -12.12 20.66
N SER A 18 11.65 -11.78 19.82
CA SER A 18 12.89 -11.08 20.22
C SER A 18 12.79 -9.55 20.16
N GLY A 19 11.62 -9.02 19.84
CA GLY A 19 11.39 -7.57 19.72
C GLY A 19 10.65 -6.98 20.93
N SER A 20 10.72 -5.67 21.11
CA SER A 20 10.11 -4.96 22.23
C SER A 20 8.59 -4.81 22.16
N LYS A 21 8.00 -4.94 20.98
CA LYS A 21 6.54 -4.91 20.73
C LYS A 21 6.18 -5.74 19.51
N GLY A 22 5.09 -6.48 19.57
CA GLY A 22 4.56 -7.25 18.45
C GLY A 22 3.03 -7.22 18.41
N TYR A 23 2.47 -7.65 17.30
CA TYR A 23 1.02 -7.75 17.13
C TYR A 23 0.66 -9.15 16.64
N ILE A 24 -0.39 -9.73 17.20
CA ILE A 24 -1.01 -10.97 16.71
C ILE A 24 -2.29 -10.56 15.99
N TYR A 25 -2.42 -10.98 14.74
CA TYR A 25 -3.65 -10.78 13.96
C TYR A 25 -4.43 -12.08 13.92
N LEU A 26 -5.69 -12.00 14.29
CA LEU A 26 -6.62 -13.13 14.22
C LEU A 26 -7.53 -12.91 13.01
N TYR A 27 -7.53 -13.88 12.10
CA TYR A 27 -8.40 -13.87 10.92
C TYR A 27 -9.52 -14.89 11.08
N SER A 28 -10.70 -14.58 10.58
CA SER A 28 -11.78 -15.53 10.36
C SER A 28 -11.97 -15.74 8.86
N GLU A 29 -12.14 -16.95 8.40
CA GLU A 29 -12.28 -17.32 6.99
C GLU A 29 -13.70 -17.10 6.44
N ASN A 30 -14.65 -16.64 7.25
CA ASN A 30 -16.04 -16.42 6.83
C ASN A 30 -16.45 -14.96 6.94
N SER A 31 -17.20 -14.49 5.95
CA SER A 31 -17.74 -13.13 5.81
C SER A 31 -18.49 -12.67 7.06
N GLY A 32 -17.95 -11.71 7.77
CA GLY A 32 -18.53 -11.18 9.00
C GLY A 32 -17.49 -10.96 10.12
N ILE A 33 -16.31 -10.50 9.76
CA ILE A 33 -15.13 -10.55 10.61
C ILE A 33 -14.97 -9.33 11.51
N ASN A 34 -14.79 -9.60 12.79
CA ASN A 34 -14.10 -8.71 13.70
C ASN A 34 -12.62 -9.09 13.76
N ILE A 35 -11.75 -8.24 13.24
CA ILE A 35 -10.30 -8.40 13.40
C ILE A 35 -9.93 -7.85 14.77
N TYR A 36 -9.46 -8.73 15.65
CA TYR A 36 -8.93 -8.33 16.95
C TYR A 36 -7.41 -8.14 16.82
N LYS A 37 -6.96 -6.93 17.10
CA LYS A 37 -5.54 -6.62 17.25
C LYS A 37 -5.15 -6.79 18.70
N VAL A 38 -4.31 -7.79 19.00
CA VAL A 38 -3.75 -7.98 20.34
C VAL A 38 -2.34 -7.44 20.35
N GLN A 39 -2.08 -6.44 21.18
CA GLN A 39 -0.72 -5.95 21.43
C GLN A 39 -0.05 -6.89 22.44
N VAL A 40 1.13 -7.38 22.07
CA VAL A 40 1.95 -8.20 22.96
C VAL A 40 3.14 -7.38 23.42
N ASP A 41 3.18 -7.03 24.70
CA ASP A 41 4.32 -6.36 25.31
C ASP A 41 5.23 -7.43 25.93
N SER A 42 6.53 -7.37 25.64
CA SER A 42 7.51 -8.21 26.30
C SER A 42 7.67 -7.76 27.76
N LYS A 43 7.02 -8.41 28.70
CA LYS A 43 7.44 -8.35 30.10
C LYS A 43 8.67 -9.24 30.26
N GLY A 44 9.74 -8.66 30.74
CA GLY A 44 10.96 -9.38 31.08
C GLY A 44 10.66 -10.56 32.01
N SER A 45 11.41 -11.63 31.81
CA SER A 45 11.39 -12.86 32.59
C SER A 45 11.47 -12.56 34.09
N SER A 46 10.46 -12.93 34.85
CA SER A 46 10.57 -13.13 36.28
C SER A 46 10.49 -14.63 36.57
N SER A 47 11.54 -15.09 37.17
CA SER A 47 11.78 -16.43 37.65
C SER A 47 10.66 -16.95 38.59
N SER A 48 10.36 -18.20 38.44
CA SER A 48 9.55 -19.02 39.35
C SER A 48 10.07 -19.00 40.76
N GLY A 49 9.16 -18.76 41.71
CA GLY A 49 9.35 -19.02 43.13
C GLY A 49 8.01 -19.32 43.76
N SER A 50 7.80 -20.62 44.02
CA SER A 50 6.69 -21.12 44.84
C SER A 50 7.00 -20.88 46.32
N SER A 51 6.07 -20.32 47.09
CA SER A 51 5.83 -20.81 48.49
C SER A 51 4.55 -20.23 49.06
N SER A 52 3.84 -21.12 49.69
CA SER A 52 2.67 -21.04 50.52
C SER A 52 2.91 -20.19 51.78
N GLY A 53 1.84 -19.59 52.32
CA GLY A 53 1.80 -19.08 53.69
C GLY A 53 0.66 -18.12 53.97
N SER A 54 -0.29 -18.59 54.74
CA SER A 54 -1.45 -17.90 55.30
C SER A 54 -1.08 -16.89 56.40
N SER A 55 -1.83 -15.82 56.59
CA SER A 55 -2.62 -15.44 57.76
C SER A 55 -2.69 -13.92 58.02
N SER A 56 -3.93 -13.51 58.14
CA SER A 56 -4.55 -12.55 59.09
C SER A 56 -3.84 -11.28 59.50
N GLY A 57 -4.57 -10.15 59.35
CA GLY A 57 -4.31 -8.91 60.09
C GLY A 57 -5.19 -7.74 59.60
N SER A 58 -6.19 -7.44 60.38
CA SER A 58 -7.15 -6.35 60.31
C SER A 58 -6.53 -4.95 60.39
N GLY A 59 -7.10 -3.98 59.69
CA GLY A 59 -6.85 -2.57 59.90
C GLY A 59 -7.64 -1.67 58.94
N SER A 60 -8.75 -1.15 59.46
CA SER A 60 -9.65 -0.20 58.80
C SER A 60 -9.02 1.20 58.66
N SER A 61 -9.26 1.88 57.55
CA SER A 61 -9.81 3.26 57.50
C SER A 61 -9.99 3.78 56.10
N SER A 62 -11.20 4.02 55.79
CA SER A 62 -11.90 5.13 55.09
C SER A 62 -11.33 5.84 53.87
N SER A 63 -12.22 5.86 52.91
CA SER A 63 -12.61 6.98 52.03
C SER A 63 -11.79 7.25 50.76
N GLY A 64 -12.53 7.21 49.68
CA GLY A 64 -12.15 7.83 48.43
C GLY A 64 -12.48 7.00 47.17
N SER A 65 -13.79 6.80 46.92
CA SER A 65 -14.25 6.30 45.60
C SER A 65 -14.01 7.36 44.54
N SER A 66 -13.07 7.13 43.68
CA SER A 66 -13.07 7.73 42.35
C SER A 66 -13.06 6.61 41.32
N SER A 67 -14.23 6.32 40.80
CA SER A 67 -14.44 5.48 39.64
C SER A 67 -13.80 6.14 38.42
N SER A 68 -12.57 5.77 38.11
CA SER A 68 -12.01 6.08 36.79
C SER A 68 -12.57 5.06 35.78
N SER A 69 -13.68 5.44 35.16
CA SER A 69 -14.11 4.86 33.91
C SER A 69 -12.96 4.98 32.90
N GLY A 70 -12.35 3.85 32.54
CA GLY A 70 -11.37 3.77 31.48
C GLY A 70 -11.99 4.23 30.16
N SER A 71 -11.86 5.52 29.85
CA SER A 71 -12.16 6.08 28.55
C SER A 71 -11.14 5.52 27.57
N SER A 72 -11.61 4.68 26.65
CA SER A 72 -10.90 4.38 25.41
C SER A 72 -10.67 5.72 24.72
N THR A 73 -9.43 6.21 24.72
CA THR A 73 -9.01 7.38 23.93
C THR A 73 -9.02 6.99 22.44
N GLY A 74 -10.18 6.90 21.86
CA GLY A 74 -10.36 7.04 20.43
C GLY A 74 -9.95 8.49 20.09
N SER A 75 -8.87 8.66 19.32
CA SER A 75 -8.49 9.98 18.82
C SER A 75 -9.71 10.59 18.14
N SER A 76 -10.29 11.65 18.72
CA SER A 76 -11.43 12.35 18.15
C SER A 76 -10.97 13.07 16.89
N VAL A 77 -11.21 12.46 15.71
CA VAL A 77 -10.99 13.12 14.43
C VAL A 77 -12.06 14.21 14.34
N SER A 78 -11.65 15.45 14.44
CA SER A 78 -12.49 16.63 14.27
C SER A 78 -12.26 17.24 12.88
N GLY A 79 -13.28 17.85 12.30
CA GLY A 79 -13.17 18.52 11.01
C GLY A 79 -14.19 19.61 10.83
N ASN A 80 -14.02 20.38 9.78
CA ASN A 80 -14.90 21.51 9.45
C ASN A 80 -16.25 21.05 8.90
N TYR A 81 -16.26 19.90 8.23
CA TYR A 81 -17.45 19.29 7.66
C TYR A 81 -17.46 17.80 7.97
N VAL A 82 -18.60 17.25 8.32
CA VAL A 82 -18.79 15.81 8.56
C VAL A 82 -19.74 15.24 7.53
N VAL A 83 -19.28 14.23 6.81
CA VAL A 83 -20.04 13.47 5.82
C VAL A 83 -20.37 12.11 6.40
N LYS A 84 -21.65 11.79 6.49
CA LYS A 84 -22.19 10.51 7.00
C LYS A 84 -23.43 10.09 6.23
N ALA A 85 -23.82 8.85 6.35
CA ALA A 85 -25.05 8.35 5.72
C ALA A 85 -26.27 9.22 6.12
N GLY A 86 -27.09 9.61 5.14
CA GLY A 86 -28.26 10.46 5.34
C GLY A 86 -27.95 11.93 5.66
N GLY A 87 -26.67 12.34 5.68
CA GLY A 87 -26.24 13.71 5.91
C GLY A 87 -25.82 14.45 4.64
N MET A 88 -24.95 15.43 4.80
CA MET A 88 -24.34 16.17 3.68
C MET A 88 -23.59 15.21 2.76
N SER A 89 -23.71 15.39 1.44
CA SER A 89 -22.94 14.62 0.47
C SER A 89 -21.44 14.97 0.51
N LEU A 90 -20.57 14.04 0.09
CA LEU A 90 -19.15 14.32 -0.03
C LEU A 90 -18.88 15.47 -1.01
N ALA A 91 -19.55 15.47 -2.15
CA ALA A 91 -19.40 16.53 -3.15
C ALA A 91 -19.75 17.92 -2.59
N ASP A 92 -20.83 18.04 -1.83
CA ASP A 92 -21.24 19.31 -1.21
C ASP A 92 -20.25 19.75 -0.10
N ALA A 93 -19.74 18.81 0.68
CA ALA A 93 -18.74 19.12 1.70
C ALA A 93 -17.45 19.62 1.06
N LEU A 94 -16.96 18.95 0.01
CA LEU A 94 -15.75 19.36 -0.71
C LEU A 94 -15.92 20.71 -1.43
N LYS A 95 -17.10 20.99 -2.00
CA LYS A 95 -17.42 22.28 -2.61
C LYS A 95 -17.38 23.44 -1.61
N LYS A 96 -17.72 23.20 -0.35
CA LYS A 96 -17.71 24.22 0.72
C LYS A 96 -16.34 24.36 1.39
N ALA A 97 -15.55 23.31 1.42
CA ALA A 97 -14.27 23.28 2.12
C ALA A 97 -13.23 24.17 1.44
N LYS A 98 -12.44 24.87 2.24
CA LYS A 98 -11.33 25.73 1.82
C LYS A 98 -10.00 25.08 2.19
N SER A 99 -8.92 25.49 1.54
CA SER A 99 -7.57 25.07 1.87
C SER A 99 -7.29 25.16 3.38
N GLY A 100 -6.61 24.15 3.92
CA GLY A 100 -6.37 23.96 5.35
C GLY A 100 -7.52 23.31 6.12
N GLN A 101 -8.73 23.24 5.54
CA GLN A 101 -9.87 22.63 6.20
C GLN A 101 -9.91 21.11 5.99
N THR A 102 -10.59 20.42 6.91
CA THR A 102 -10.75 18.96 6.89
C THR A 102 -12.22 18.58 6.73
N VAL A 103 -12.49 17.73 5.74
CA VAL A 103 -13.75 16.99 5.58
C VAL A 103 -13.57 15.62 6.25
N VAL A 104 -14.45 15.27 7.17
CA VAL A 104 -14.43 13.99 7.90
C VAL A 104 -15.50 13.07 7.35
N ILE A 105 -15.07 11.87 6.97
CA ILE A 105 -15.96 10.75 6.63
C ILE A 105 -16.25 9.97 7.89
N ASP A 106 -17.52 9.83 8.24
CA ASP A 106 -17.99 9.13 9.44
C ASP A 106 -18.76 7.87 9.06
N GLY A 107 -18.12 6.73 9.18
CA GLY A 107 -18.66 5.44 8.74
C GLY A 107 -18.68 5.30 7.20
N THR A 108 -19.63 4.52 6.68
CA THR A 108 -19.72 4.24 5.24
C THR A 108 -20.64 5.25 4.54
N VAL A 109 -20.14 5.85 3.45
CA VAL A 109 -20.90 6.76 2.58
C VAL A 109 -20.77 6.34 1.12
N LYS A 110 -21.82 6.59 0.31
CA LYS A 110 -21.76 6.43 -1.15
C LYS A 110 -21.51 7.77 -1.81
N SER A 111 -20.75 7.77 -2.89
CA SER A 111 -20.44 8.99 -3.66
C SER A 111 -20.31 8.68 -5.14
N GLY A 112 -20.61 9.62 -6.00
CA GLY A 112 -20.07 9.72 -7.34
C GLY A 112 -18.62 10.22 -7.31
N ALA A 113 -17.95 10.27 -8.47
CA ALA A 113 -16.61 10.79 -8.63
C ALA A 113 -16.46 12.20 -8.02
N VAL A 114 -15.35 12.44 -7.31
CA VAL A 114 -15.11 13.74 -6.67
C VAL A 114 -13.71 14.27 -6.97
N LEU A 115 -13.62 15.60 -7.07
CA LEU A 115 -12.36 16.34 -7.07
C LEU A 115 -12.08 16.86 -5.66
N LEU A 116 -10.93 16.50 -5.10
CA LEU A 116 -10.45 17.07 -3.84
C LEU A 116 -9.78 18.43 -4.12
N PRO A 117 -10.30 19.54 -3.58
CA PRO A 117 -9.68 20.85 -3.80
C PRO A 117 -8.29 20.95 -3.16
N ALA A 118 -7.41 21.76 -3.75
CA ALA A 118 -6.05 21.95 -3.26
C ALA A 118 -6.00 22.37 -1.78
N GLY A 119 -5.15 21.68 -1.01
CA GLY A 119 -4.98 21.94 0.43
C GLY A 119 -6.17 21.54 1.31
N VAL A 120 -7.25 20.97 0.76
CA VAL A 120 -8.34 20.41 1.56
C VAL A 120 -7.95 19.01 2.02
N ASN A 121 -8.16 18.73 3.31
CA ASN A 121 -7.87 17.42 3.88
C ASN A 121 -9.13 16.54 3.95
N LEU A 122 -8.92 15.23 3.85
CA LEU A 122 -9.96 14.22 3.99
C LEU A 122 -9.55 13.21 5.07
N ALA A 123 -10.33 13.05 6.11
CA ALA A 123 -10.00 12.17 7.21
C ALA A 123 -11.18 11.25 7.55
N GLY A 124 -10.88 10.00 7.90
CA GLY A 124 -11.88 9.02 8.26
C GLY A 124 -11.97 8.74 9.74
N LYS A 125 -13.16 8.41 10.22
CA LYS A 125 -13.42 7.85 11.55
C LYS A 125 -14.49 6.75 11.45
N ASN A 126 -14.59 5.92 12.47
CA ASN A 126 -15.58 4.84 12.55
C ASN A 126 -15.55 3.90 11.33
N ASN A 127 -14.35 3.40 10.96
CA ASN A 127 -14.11 2.57 9.78
C ASN A 127 -14.60 3.24 8.47
N ALA A 128 -14.21 4.49 8.30
CA ALA A 128 -14.63 5.33 7.18
C ALA A 128 -14.42 4.64 5.83
N THR A 129 -15.49 4.52 5.07
CA THR A 129 -15.50 3.94 3.73
C THR A 129 -16.24 4.85 2.77
N ILE A 130 -15.63 5.18 1.65
CA ILE A 130 -16.30 5.84 0.53
C ILE A 130 -16.52 4.80 -0.56
N ASP A 131 -17.75 4.48 -0.80
CA ASP A 131 -18.19 3.53 -1.83
C ASP A 131 -18.57 4.29 -3.10
N PHE A 132 -17.74 4.13 -4.13
CA PHE A 132 -17.90 4.77 -5.44
C PHE A 132 -18.69 3.92 -6.44
N SER A 133 -19.46 2.95 -6.01
CA SER A 133 -20.29 2.12 -6.89
C SER A 133 -21.33 2.90 -7.73
N GLN A 134 -21.42 4.20 -7.56
CA GLN A 134 -22.23 5.10 -8.38
C GLN A 134 -21.44 5.71 -9.56
N THR A 135 -20.15 5.43 -9.67
CA THR A 135 -19.33 5.88 -10.81
C THR A 135 -19.51 4.93 -12.00
N SER A 136 -19.16 5.39 -13.20
CA SER A 136 -19.25 4.58 -14.42
C SER A 136 -18.25 5.04 -15.49
N GLY A 137 -17.73 4.08 -16.25
CA GLY A 137 -16.83 4.31 -17.38
C GLY A 137 -15.46 4.88 -16.98
N SER A 138 -14.65 5.21 -17.97
CA SER A 138 -13.26 5.67 -17.83
C SER A 138 -13.06 7.05 -17.18
N SER A 139 -14.14 7.74 -16.84
CA SER A 139 -14.12 8.99 -16.04
C SER A 139 -14.60 8.75 -14.60
N GLY A 140 -14.83 7.50 -14.26
CA GLY A 140 -15.38 7.08 -12.97
C GLY A 140 -14.36 6.92 -11.85
N ARG A 141 -13.31 7.74 -11.84
CA ARG A 141 -12.33 7.81 -10.74
C ARG A 141 -13.02 8.13 -9.44
N GLY A 142 -12.67 7.43 -8.38
CA GLY A 142 -13.24 7.72 -7.08
C GLY A 142 -12.89 9.12 -6.60
N ILE A 143 -11.63 9.35 -6.23
CA ILE A 143 -11.11 10.66 -5.80
C ILE A 143 -10.03 11.13 -6.76
N THR A 144 -10.17 12.33 -7.31
CA THR A 144 -9.12 12.99 -8.09
C THR A 144 -8.44 14.07 -7.26
N LEU A 145 -7.10 14.00 -7.13
CA LEU A 145 -6.24 15.01 -6.52
C LEU A 145 -5.43 15.69 -7.63
N SER A 146 -5.95 16.73 -8.22
CA SER A 146 -5.21 17.57 -9.16
C SER A 146 -4.51 18.76 -8.48
N GLY A 147 -4.91 19.06 -7.23
CA GLY A 147 -4.31 20.10 -6.41
C GLY A 147 -3.17 19.58 -5.52
N ASN A 148 -2.48 20.52 -4.90
CA ASN A 148 -1.31 20.27 -4.08
C ASN A 148 -1.64 20.38 -2.57
N GLY A 149 -0.84 19.68 -1.76
CA GLY A 149 -0.76 19.92 -0.32
C GLY A 149 -1.93 19.37 0.50
N SER A 150 -2.69 18.43 -0.03
CA SER A 150 -3.78 17.78 0.70
C SER A 150 -3.30 16.57 1.50
N THR A 151 -3.98 16.28 2.61
CA THR A 151 -3.77 15.07 3.40
C THR A 151 -5.03 14.20 3.38
N LEU A 152 -4.87 12.91 3.04
CA LEU A 152 -5.90 11.89 3.16
C LEU A 152 -5.51 10.90 4.25
N SER A 153 -6.43 10.56 5.15
CA SER A 153 -6.09 9.64 6.24
C SER A 153 -7.24 8.76 6.70
N ASN A 154 -6.91 7.51 7.06
CA ASN A 154 -7.83 6.55 7.69
C ASN A 154 -9.12 6.31 6.92
N ILE A 155 -9.05 6.12 5.60
CA ILE A 155 -10.21 5.98 4.71
C ILE A 155 -10.03 4.75 3.84
N THR A 156 -11.11 4.01 3.62
CA THR A 156 -11.22 3.02 2.55
C THR A 156 -11.95 3.63 1.36
N VAL A 157 -11.38 3.50 0.17
CA VAL A 157 -11.93 3.91 -1.13
C VAL A 157 -12.18 2.65 -1.95
N LYS A 158 -13.40 2.43 -2.42
CA LYS A 158 -13.74 1.21 -3.15
C LYS A 158 -14.78 1.38 -4.24
N ASN A 159 -14.82 0.38 -5.13
CA ASN A 159 -15.84 0.22 -6.17
C ASN A 159 -15.91 1.40 -7.17
N ALA A 160 -14.79 2.08 -7.41
CA ALA A 160 -14.72 3.05 -8.50
C ALA A 160 -14.61 2.33 -9.84
N SER A 161 -15.30 2.81 -10.87
CA SER A 161 -15.26 2.23 -12.23
C SER A 161 -14.03 2.64 -13.06
N ASP A 162 -13.07 3.27 -12.44
CA ASP A 162 -11.73 3.63 -12.92
C ASP A 162 -10.82 3.60 -11.67
N ASN A 163 -9.77 4.40 -11.59
CA ASN A 163 -8.88 4.43 -10.41
C ASN A 163 -9.62 4.73 -9.10
N GLY A 164 -9.23 4.08 -8.02
CA GLY A 164 -9.71 4.44 -6.70
C GLY A 164 -9.34 5.88 -6.33
N ILE A 165 -8.04 6.20 -6.42
CA ILE A 165 -7.50 7.56 -6.22
C ILE A 165 -6.54 7.90 -7.36
N PHE A 166 -6.83 8.96 -8.10
CA PHE A 166 -5.97 9.50 -9.16
C PHE A 166 -5.30 10.80 -8.72
N ILE A 167 -3.98 10.91 -8.89
CA ILE A 167 -3.18 12.04 -8.38
C ILE A 167 -2.34 12.61 -9.52
N SER A 168 -2.67 13.83 -9.93
CA SER A 168 -1.83 14.65 -10.83
C SER A 168 -1.25 15.88 -10.11
N GLY A 169 -1.69 16.14 -8.87
CA GLY A 169 -1.11 17.16 -8.01
C GLY A 169 0.14 16.67 -7.27
N SER A 170 0.79 17.60 -6.59
CA SER A 170 2.06 17.36 -5.90
C SER A 170 1.98 17.66 -4.40
N ASN A 171 2.96 17.16 -3.63
CA ASN A 171 3.09 17.42 -2.19
C ASN A 171 1.87 16.96 -1.36
N ASN A 172 1.12 15.97 -1.85
CA ASN A 172 0.02 15.38 -1.10
C ASN A 172 0.54 14.27 -0.17
N THR A 173 -0.18 14.03 0.91
CA THR A 173 0.18 12.99 1.89
C THR A 173 -1.01 12.05 2.12
N LEU A 174 -0.79 10.75 1.93
CA LEU A 174 -1.78 9.71 2.17
C LEU A 174 -1.30 8.81 3.31
N LYS A 175 -2.13 8.60 4.34
CA LYS A 175 -1.78 7.81 5.52
C LYS A 175 -2.91 6.87 5.88
N TYR A 176 -2.60 5.56 5.98
CA TYR A 176 -3.61 4.56 6.34
C TYR A 176 -4.83 4.60 5.41
N VAL A 177 -4.59 4.79 4.12
CA VAL A 177 -5.64 4.77 3.08
C VAL A 177 -5.62 3.41 2.41
N THR A 178 -6.80 2.82 2.27
CA THR A 178 -6.99 1.57 1.54
C THR A 178 -7.77 1.83 0.26
N CYS A 179 -7.29 1.34 -0.88
CA CYS A 179 -8.04 1.31 -2.14
C CYS A 179 -8.29 -0.14 -2.55
N CYS A 180 -9.54 -0.52 -2.83
CA CYS A 180 -9.86 -1.89 -3.17
C CYS A 180 -11.11 -2.01 -4.04
N TYR A 181 -11.16 -3.10 -4.83
CA TYR A 181 -12.29 -3.42 -5.70
C TYR A 181 -12.62 -2.29 -6.69
N ASN A 182 -11.60 -1.59 -7.19
CA ASN A 182 -11.75 -0.58 -8.24
C ASN A 182 -11.47 -1.24 -9.60
N GLU A 183 -12.04 -0.69 -10.68
CA GLU A 183 -11.93 -1.24 -12.04
C GLU A 183 -10.69 -0.74 -12.81
N ASP A 184 -9.74 -0.09 -12.15
CA ASP A 184 -8.40 0.29 -12.59
C ASP A 184 -7.50 0.33 -11.34
N ALA A 185 -6.31 0.92 -11.40
CA ALA A 185 -5.38 0.96 -10.29
C ALA A 185 -5.99 1.53 -8.99
N GLY A 186 -5.64 0.93 -7.86
CA GLY A 186 -6.10 1.46 -6.57
C GLY A 186 -5.62 2.90 -6.34
N PHE A 187 -4.32 3.14 -6.54
CA PHE A 187 -3.71 4.47 -6.54
C PHE A 187 -2.96 4.70 -7.84
N GLN A 188 -3.24 5.81 -8.51
CA GLN A 188 -2.46 6.22 -9.68
C GLN A 188 -1.89 7.62 -9.51
N VAL A 189 -0.57 7.77 -9.68
CA VAL A 189 0.14 9.06 -9.78
C VAL A 189 0.61 9.22 -11.21
N SER A 190 0.15 10.27 -11.89
CA SER A 190 0.42 10.51 -13.31
C SER A 190 0.44 12.01 -13.63
N ASN A 191 0.75 12.34 -14.88
CA ASN A 191 0.58 13.70 -15.43
C ASN A 191 1.25 14.79 -14.57
N GLY A 192 2.50 14.56 -14.17
CA GLY A 192 3.30 15.51 -13.40
C GLY A 192 3.15 15.40 -11.87
N GLY A 193 2.30 14.52 -11.34
CA GLY A 193 2.18 14.31 -9.89
C GLY A 193 3.53 13.96 -9.25
N ALA A 194 4.02 14.78 -8.33
CA ALA A 194 5.36 14.72 -7.78
C ALA A 194 5.38 14.93 -6.26
N ASN A 195 6.43 14.44 -5.59
CA ASN A 195 6.64 14.65 -4.16
C ASN A 195 5.47 14.22 -3.27
N ASN A 196 4.63 13.30 -3.73
CA ASN A 196 3.55 12.74 -2.94
C ASN A 196 4.08 11.65 -1.99
N LYS A 197 3.51 11.56 -0.80
CA LYS A 197 3.98 10.65 0.26
C LYS A 197 2.86 9.72 0.68
N PHE A 198 3.17 8.43 0.68
CA PHE A 198 2.25 7.36 1.05
C PHE A 198 2.81 6.60 2.25
N TYR A 199 2.06 6.56 3.34
CA TYR A 199 2.46 5.89 4.58
C TYR A 199 1.40 4.88 5.00
N ASN A 200 1.78 3.61 5.16
CA ASN A 200 0.90 2.54 5.61
C ASN A 200 -0.39 2.43 4.76
N CYS A 201 -0.29 2.69 3.46
CA CYS A 201 -1.40 2.55 2.52
C CYS A 201 -1.49 1.12 2.01
N LYS A 202 -2.71 0.70 1.65
CA LYS A 202 -2.96 -0.63 1.10
C LYS A 202 -3.78 -0.54 -0.19
N SER A 203 -3.38 -1.34 -1.18
CA SER A 203 -4.12 -1.47 -2.43
C SER A 203 -4.35 -2.94 -2.74
N HIS A 204 -5.61 -3.36 -2.89
CA HIS A 204 -5.89 -4.78 -3.08
C HIS A 204 -7.19 -5.06 -3.83
N HIS A 205 -7.22 -6.19 -4.53
CA HIS A 205 -8.38 -6.68 -5.28
C HIS A 205 -8.92 -5.63 -6.25
N ASN A 206 -8.03 -4.86 -6.88
CA ASN A 206 -8.39 -4.00 -7.99
C ASN A 206 -8.27 -4.83 -9.28
N ALA A 207 -9.25 -4.71 -10.18
CA ALA A 207 -9.29 -5.51 -11.39
C ALA A 207 -10.05 -4.79 -12.51
N ASP A 208 -9.40 -4.55 -13.63
CA ASP A 208 -10.05 -4.14 -14.87
C ASP A 208 -10.39 -5.35 -15.75
N ALA A 209 -11.40 -5.24 -16.59
CA ALA A 209 -11.93 -6.36 -17.36
C ALA A 209 -10.89 -7.04 -18.27
N LYS A 210 -9.79 -6.36 -18.62
CA LYS A 210 -8.72 -6.88 -19.48
C LYS A 210 -7.47 -7.32 -18.71
N GLY A 211 -7.34 -6.97 -17.43
CA GLY A 211 -6.16 -7.24 -16.64
C GLY A 211 -4.94 -6.40 -17.00
N GLU A 212 -5.11 -5.24 -17.67
CA GLU A 212 -3.99 -4.48 -18.24
C GLU A 212 -3.57 -3.25 -17.42
N ASN A 213 -4.40 -2.80 -16.45
CA ASN A 213 -4.21 -1.51 -15.81
C ASN A 213 -4.46 -1.47 -14.31
N ALA A 214 -5.11 -2.48 -13.75
CA ALA A 214 -5.49 -2.46 -12.34
C ALA A 214 -4.34 -2.85 -11.41
N ASP A 215 -3.34 -1.97 -11.36
CA ASP A 215 -2.22 -2.07 -10.45
C ASP A 215 -2.61 -1.78 -9.00
N GLY A 216 -1.76 -2.19 -8.06
CA GLY A 216 -1.85 -1.68 -6.69
C GLY A 216 -1.53 -0.19 -6.63
N PHE A 217 -0.32 0.17 -7.02
CA PHE A 217 0.18 1.54 -7.08
C PHE A 217 0.81 1.81 -8.45
N ALA A 218 0.09 2.52 -9.29
CA ALA A 218 0.53 2.97 -10.60
C ALA A 218 1.22 4.33 -10.49
N VAL A 219 2.55 4.37 -10.51
CA VAL A 219 3.32 5.63 -10.54
C VAL A 219 3.89 5.78 -11.93
N LYS A 220 3.00 6.03 -12.87
CA LYS A 220 3.23 5.86 -14.31
C LYS A 220 2.75 7.06 -15.14
N LEU A 221 2.92 6.98 -16.47
CA LEU A 221 2.38 7.95 -17.42
C LEU A 221 2.72 9.40 -17.05
N HIS A 222 4.01 9.71 -17.13
CA HIS A 222 4.57 11.04 -16.88
C HIS A 222 4.46 11.50 -15.41
N SER A 223 4.45 10.58 -14.44
CA SER A 223 4.57 10.93 -13.02
C SER A 223 5.88 11.66 -12.77
N GLY A 224 5.85 12.71 -11.95
CA GLY A 224 7.01 13.50 -11.57
C GLY A 224 7.87 12.80 -10.50
N GLU A 225 8.99 13.43 -10.16
CA GLU A 225 9.96 12.89 -9.21
C GLU A 225 9.51 12.98 -7.74
N GLY A 226 10.24 12.28 -6.88
CA GLY A 226 10.13 12.43 -5.42
C GLY A 226 8.91 11.77 -4.80
N ASN A 227 8.14 10.96 -5.52
CA ASN A 227 7.07 10.17 -4.92
C ASN A 227 7.66 9.10 -3.99
N TYR A 228 7.15 9.03 -2.76
CA TYR A 228 7.69 8.24 -1.67
C TYR A 228 6.63 7.35 -1.05
N PHE A 229 6.98 6.08 -0.84
CA PHE A 229 6.10 5.07 -0.25
C PHE A 229 6.81 4.39 0.91
N GLU A 230 6.13 4.28 2.04
CA GLU A 230 6.67 3.62 3.23
C GLU A 230 5.62 2.72 3.88
N ASN A 231 5.99 1.46 4.15
CA ASN A 231 5.13 0.44 4.73
C ASN A 231 3.82 0.23 3.95
N CYS A 232 3.84 0.41 2.62
CA CYS A 232 2.67 0.22 1.76
C CYS A 232 2.58 -1.22 1.27
N VAL A 233 1.35 -1.70 1.03
CA VAL A 233 1.09 -3.08 0.60
C VAL A 233 0.20 -3.08 -0.64
N ALA A 234 0.66 -3.76 -1.71
CA ALA A 234 -0.13 -4.10 -2.88
C ALA A 234 -0.32 -5.61 -2.94
N GLU A 235 -1.58 -6.08 -2.94
CA GLU A 235 -1.82 -7.52 -2.97
C GLU A 235 -3.10 -7.89 -3.73
N TYR A 236 -3.04 -9.03 -4.42
CA TYR A 236 -4.20 -9.57 -5.16
C TYR A 236 -4.82 -8.60 -6.17
N ASN A 237 -4.03 -7.72 -6.78
CA ASN A 237 -4.49 -6.91 -7.90
C ASN A 237 -4.37 -7.72 -9.21
N SER A 238 -5.23 -7.44 -10.20
CA SER A 238 -5.21 -8.20 -11.45
C SER A 238 -3.98 -7.93 -12.30
N ASP A 239 -3.34 -6.76 -12.14
CA ASP A 239 -2.12 -6.41 -12.85
C ASP A 239 -0.92 -6.34 -11.87
N ASP A 240 -0.06 -5.35 -11.91
CA ASP A 240 1.16 -5.27 -11.13
C ASP A 240 0.93 -4.78 -9.68
N GLY A 241 1.87 -5.07 -8.77
CA GLY A 241 1.86 -4.45 -7.44
C GLY A 241 2.21 -2.97 -7.50
N TRP A 242 3.36 -2.64 -8.09
CA TRP A 242 3.78 -1.30 -8.50
C TRP A 242 4.08 -1.28 -9.99
N ASP A 243 3.60 -0.27 -10.70
CA ASP A 243 3.94 -0.02 -12.10
C ASP A 243 4.49 1.40 -12.30
N CYS A 244 5.72 1.48 -12.86
CA CYS A 244 6.40 2.73 -13.21
C CYS A 244 6.52 2.93 -14.73
N TYR A 245 5.57 2.40 -15.52
CA TYR A 245 5.58 2.54 -16.98
C TYR A 245 5.51 4.00 -17.41
N ALA A 246 6.43 4.41 -18.30
CA ALA A 246 6.50 5.78 -18.80
C ALA A 246 6.49 6.86 -17.69
N ALA A 247 7.09 6.58 -16.54
CA ALA A 247 7.32 7.55 -15.49
C ALA A 247 8.44 8.52 -15.91
N HIS A 248 8.38 9.79 -15.49
CA HIS A 248 9.42 10.80 -15.70
C HIS A 248 10.20 11.10 -14.42
N GLY A 249 9.83 10.54 -13.29
CA GLY A 249 10.48 10.76 -12.01
C GLY A 249 10.77 9.48 -11.24
N ALA A 250 11.92 9.47 -10.57
CA ALA A 250 12.30 8.33 -9.73
C ALA A 250 11.45 8.26 -8.46
N VAL A 251 11.09 7.03 -8.04
CA VAL A 251 10.38 6.74 -6.79
C VAL A 251 11.31 6.16 -5.75
N THR A 252 10.94 6.35 -4.47
CA THR A 252 11.57 5.67 -3.34
C THR A 252 10.52 4.84 -2.60
N LEU A 253 10.80 3.54 -2.46
CA LEU A 253 9.96 2.58 -1.77
C LEU A 253 10.71 2.05 -0.55
N VAL A 254 10.11 2.14 0.65
CA VAL A 254 10.72 1.69 1.91
C VAL A 254 9.77 0.71 2.60
N ASN A 255 10.25 -0.49 2.89
CA ASN A 255 9.49 -1.55 3.57
C ASN A 255 8.12 -1.85 2.91
N CYS A 256 8.02 -1.69 1.59
CA CYS A 256 6.80 -1.96 0.83
C CYS A 256 6.69 -3.44 0.47
N GLN A 257 5.46 -3.93 0.29
CA GLN A 257 5.19 -5.33 -0.02
C GLN A 257 4.31 -5.44 -1.25
N ALA A 258 4.72 -6.26 -2.22
CA ALA A 258 3.96 -6.62 -3.40
C ALA A 258 3.72 -8.13 -3.39
N ASN A 259 2.49 -8.56 -3.07
CA ASN A 259 2.20 -9.96 -2.83
C ASN A 259 1.02 -10.45 -3.69
N TYR A 260 1.22 -11.57 -4.39
CA TYR A 260 0.15 -12.28 -5.11
C TYR A 260 -0.58 -11.43 -6.16
N ASN A 261 0.07 -10.43 -6.76
CA ASN A 261 -0.49 -9.64 -7.85
C ASN A 261 -0.39 -10.39 -9.18
N GLY A 262 -1.22 -10.00 -10.16
CA GLY A 262 -1.33 -10.62 -11.48
C GLY A 262 -2.51 -11.57 -11.61
N TYR A 263 -3.35 -11.66 -10.58
CA TYR A 263 -4.60 -12.40 -10.63
C TYR A 263 -5.59 -11.87 -9.60
N CYS A 264 -6.79 -11.56 -10.04
CA CYS A 264 -7.91 -11.18 -9.18
C CYS A 264 -9.22 -11.66 -9.81
N ASP A 265 -9.99 -12.47 -9.07
CA ASP A 265 -11.36 -12.90 -9.42
C ASP A 265 -11.54 -13.40 -10.87
N GLY A 266 -10.58 -14.20 -11.36
CA GLY A 266 -10.60 -14.77 -12.71
C GLY A 266 -9.91 -13.91 -13.77
N ILE A 267 -9.46 -12.72 -13.45
CA ILE A 267 -8.77 -11.79 -14.35
C ILE A 267 -7.26 -11.89 -14.13
N TYR A 268 -6.51 -12.02 -15.23
CA TYR A 268 -5.05 -12.11 -15.24
C TYR A 268 -4.46 -10.89 -15.94
N GLY A 269 -3.37 -10.34 -15.38
CA GLY A 269 -2.59 -9.25 -15.97
C GLY A 269 -1.10 -9.58 -16.05
N ASP A 270 -0.25 -8.54 -16.12
CA ASP A 270 1.21 -8.70 -16.19
C ASP A 270 1.77 -9.40 -14.93
N GLY A 271 1.34 -8.97 -13.75
CA GLY A 271 1.56 -9.66 -12.50
C GLY A 271 2.96 -9.57 -11.92
N ASN A 272 3.68 -8.48 -12.16
CA ASN A 272 4.93 -8.25 -11.47
C ASN A 272 4.69 -7.71 -10.06
N GLY A 273 5.60 -7.97 -9.12
CA GLY A 273 5.56 -7.33 -7.81
C GLY A 273 5.89 -5.84 -7.92
N PHE A 274 7.09 -5.54 -8.39
CA PHE A 274 7.59 -4.20 -8.62
C PHE A 274 8.10 -4.07 -10.05
N LYS A 275 7.31 -3.47 -10.94
CA LYS A 275 7.63 -3.18 -12.33
C LYS A 275 8.20 -1.75 -12.41
N MET A 276 9.54 -1.66 -12.49
CA MET A 276 10.26 -0.40 -12.26
C MET A 276 10.58 0.40 -13.51
N GLY A 277 9.85 0.21 -14.60
CA GLY A 277 10.11 0.96 -15.82
C GLY A 277 9.11 0.72 -16.93
N GLY A 278 9.47 1.18 -18.10
CA GLY A 278 8.72 1.07 -19.35
C GLY A 278 9.21 2.08 -20.36
N VAL A 279 8.95 1.83 -21.64
CA VAL A 279 9.24 2.79 -22.70
C VAL A 279 8.16 3.85 -22.70
N ASP A 280 8.54 5.11 -22.62
CA ASP A 280 7.60 6.19 -22.90
C ASP A 280 7.36 6.33 -24.42
N ASN A 281 6.19 5.89 -24.84
CA ASN A 281 5.65 6.09 -26.18
C ASN A 281 4.33 6.89 -26.14
N LYS A 282 4.10 7.62 -25.05
CA LYS A 282 2.87 8.37 -24.76
C LYS A 282 3.07 9.88 -24.75
N THR A 283 4.31 10.37 -24.65
CA THR A 283 4.57 11.82 -24.69
C THR A 283 4.25 12.38 -26.06
N PRO A 284 3.27 13.30 -26.19
CA PRO A 284 2.89 13.89 -27.46
C PRO A 284 4.08 14.61 -28.14
N GLY A 285 4.27 14.34 -29.43
CA GLY A 285 5.33 14.98 -30.21
C GLY A 285 6.76 14.47 -29.96
N LYS A 286 6.93 13.46 -29.12
CA LYS A 286 8.23 12.79 -28.91
C LYS A 286 8.21 11.36 -29.46
N ALA A 287 9.34 10.95 -30.05
CA ALA A 287 9.57 9.56 -30.37
C ALA A 287 9.64 8.73 -29.08
N ALA A 288 9.32 7.43 -29.19
CA ALA A 288 9.46 6.51 -28.08
C ALA A 288 10.88 6.54 -27.49
N HIS A 289 10.99 6.63 -26.17
CA HIS A 289 12.27 6.79 -25.47
C HIS A 289 12.26 6.13 -24.09
N LEU A 290 13.42 6.09 -23.45
CA LEU A 290 13.61 5.61 -22.09
C LEU A 290 14.14 6.74 -21.22
N ASP A 291 13.47 6.99 -20.10
CA ASP A 291 13.97 7.88 -19.05
C ASP A 291 14.85 7.09 -18.08
N PRO A 292 16.12 7.49 -17.87
CA PRO A 292 17.03 6.78 -16.97
C PRO A 292 16.76 7.12 -15.52
N LEU A 293 15.74 6.49 -14.92
CA LEU A 293 15.29 6.77 -13.56
C LEU A 293 16.04 5.89 -12.54
N ASN A 294 16.51 6.51 -11.47
CA ASN A 294 17.28 5.85 -10.42
C ASN A 294 16.36 5.56 -9.21
N HIS A 295 15.40 4.67 -9.39
CA HIS A 295 14.50 4.23 -8.32
C HIS A 295 15.25 3.59 -7.15
N LYS A 296 14.66 3.65 -5.95
CA LYS A 296 15.21 3.05 -4.74
C LYS A 296 14.17 2.17 -4.07
N LEU A 297 14.53 0.91 -3.83
CA LEU A 297 13.74 -0.06 -3.08
C LEU A 297 14.56 -0.49 -1.87
N ILE A 298 14.07 -0.21 -0.67
CA ILE A 298 14.76 -0.48 0.59
C ILE A 298 13.87 -1.31 1.50
N GLY A 299 14.30 -2.51 1.87
CA GLY A 299 13.54 -3.41 2.72
C GLY A 299 12.24 -3.93 2.10
N CYS A 300 12.09 -3.84 0.77
CA CYS A 300 10.86 -4.25 0.08
C CYS A 300 10.77 -5.77 -0.08
N THR A 301 9.54 -6.29 -0.10
CA THR A 301 9.27 -7.72 -0.29
C THR A 301 8.35 -7.94 -1.49
N ALA A 302 8.73 -8.84 -2.41
CA ALA A 302 7.89 -9.32 -3.51
C ALA A 302 7.64 -10.81 -3.33
N LYS A 303 6.37 -11.23 -3.17
CA LYS A 303 6.05 -12.62 -2.89
C LYS A 303 4.89 -13.16 -3.72
N GLY A 304 5.10 -14.32 -4.33
CA GLY A 304 4.04 -15.09 -4.95
C GLY A 304 3.32 -14.40 -6.12
N ASN A 305 3.91 -13.35 -6.71
CA ASN A 305 3.34 -12.65 -7.85
C ASN A 305 3.33 -13.53 -9.10
N TYR A 306 2.42 -13.26 -10.02
CA TYR A 306 2.18 -14.13 -11.18
C TYR A 306 3.22 -13.98 -12.29
N ALA A 307 4.06 -12.95 -12.25
CA ALA A 307 5.24 -12.81 -13.11
C ALA A 307 6.50 -12.61 -12.27
N ASN A 308 7.27 -11.52 -12.48
CA ASN A 308 8.51 -11.30 -11.77
C ASN A 308 8.29 -10.62 -10.40
N GLY A 309 9.19 -10.87 -9.45
CA GLY A 309 9.17 -10.18 -8.16
C GLY A 309 9.58 -8.71 -8.29
N LEU A 310 10.85 -8.48 -8.64
CA LEU A 310 11.40 -7.15 -8.92
C LEU A 310 11.86 -7.11 -10.38
N ASP A 311 11.13 -6.35 -11.19
CA ASP A 311 11.30 -6.32 -12.63
C ASP A 311 11.85 -4.99 -13.15
N ARG A 312 12.84 -5.07 -14.03
CA ARG A 312 13.40 -3.92 -14.74
C ARG A 312 12.37 -3.24 -15.66
N ASN A 313 11.60 -4.03 -16.38
CA ASN A 313 10.73 -3.59 -17.47
C ASN A 313 11.34 -2.43 -18.30
N ASN A 314 12.51 -2.68 -18.88
CA ASN A 314 13.25 -1.71 -19.71
C ASN A 314 13.75 -0.43 -19.00
N GLN A 315 13.75 -0.35 -17.66
CA GLN A 315 14.36 0.79 -16.97
C GLN A 315 15.83 0.92 -17.32
N SER A 316 16.21 2.06 -17.88
CA SER A 316 17.57 2.34 -18.37
C SER A 316 18.50 2.91 -17.29
N GLY A 317 17.95 3.46 -16.21
CA GLY A 317 18.71 4.01 -15.08
C GLY A 317 19.31 2.96 -14.14
N VAL A 318 19.97 3.44 -13.10
CA VAL A 318 20.57 2.63 -12.03
C VAL A 318 19.61 2.50 -10.87
N VAL A 319 18.81 1.44 -10.87
CA VAL A 319 17.90 1.14 -9.75
C VAL A 319 18.68 0.48 -8.62
N THR A 320 18.46 0.94 -7.39
CA THR A 320 19.09 0.36 -6.18
C THR A 320 18.05 -0.41 -5.38
N MET A 321 18.37 -1.68 -5.11
CA MET A 321 17.60 -2.57 -4.23
C MET A 321 18.49 -2.92 -3.03
N LYS A 322 18.05 -2.57 -1.84
CA LYS A 322 18.79 -2.83 -0.60
C LYS A 322 17.91 -3.52 0.43
N ASN A 323 18.45 -4.60 1.04
CA ASN A 323 17.72 -5.40 2.04
C ASN A 323 16.35 -5.92 1.54
N CYS A 324 16.20 -6.12 0.22
CA CYS A 324 14.95 -6.60 -0.36
C CYS A 324 14.87 -8.13 -0.33
N ILE A 325 13.64 -8.65 -0.24
CA ILE A 325 13.35 -10.08 -0.29
C ILE A 325 12.43 -10.34 -1.48
N SER A 326 12.77 -11.34 -2.30
CA SER A 326 11.89 -11.82 -3.35
C SER A 326 11.70 -13.32 -3.21
N ASP A 327 10.44 -13.77 -3.10
CA ASP A 327 10.08 -15.14 -2.70
C ASP A 327 9.00 -15.74 -3.60
N SER A 328 9.28 -16.88 -4.20
CA SER A 328 8.29 -17.75 -4.86
C SER A 328 7.43 -17.05 -5.92
N ASN A 329 7.95 -16.06 -6.64
CA ASN A 329 7.24 -15.48 -7.78
C ASN A 329 7.26 -16.44 -8.97
N LYS A 330 6.21 -16.47 -9.79
CA LYS A 330 6.09 -17.44 -10.91
C LYS A 330 7.11 -17.20 -12.01
N GLY A 331 7.54 -15.95 -12.24
CA GLY A 331 8.63 -15.59 -13.13
C GLY A 331 9.99 -15.63 -12.43
N ASN A 332 10.80 -14.60 -12.62
CA ASN A 332 12.04 -14.43 -11.88
C ASN A 332 11.78 -13.62 -10.60
N ASN A 333 12.41 -14.02 -9.50
CA ASN A 333 12.37 -13.18 -8.29
C ASN A 333 13.07 -11.83 -8.52
N TYR A 334 14.20 -11.84 -9.24
CA TYR A 334 14.90 -10.64 -9.70
C TYR A 334 15.12 -10.73 -11.21
N HIS A 335 14.50 -9.83 -11.97
CA HIS A 335 14.58 -9.79 -13.43
C HIS A 335 15.24 -8.48 -13.89
N TRP A 336 16.57 -8.51 -13.98
CA TRP A 336 17.42 -7.37 -14.32
C TRP A 336 18.37 -7.72 -15.45
N PRO A 337 17.87 -7.96 -16.70
CA PRO A 337 18.72 -8.24 -17.86
C PRO A 337 19.59 -7.03 -18.21
N LEU A 338 20.81 -7.26 -18.75
CA LEU A 338 21.71 -6.20 -19.20
C LEU A 338 21.20 -5.51 -20.48
N THR A 339 20.51 -6.25 -21.31
CA THR A 339 20.04 -5.76 -22.61
C THR A 339 18.59 -6.16 -22.85
N GLY A 340 17.87 -5.34 -23.62
CA GLY A 340 16.52 -5.63 -24.10
C GLY A 340 16.31 -5.11 -25.51
N LYS A 341 15.19 -5.54 -26.13
CA LYS A 341 14.71 -4.98 -27.41
C LYS A 341 13.24 -4.61 -27.24
N PRO A 342 12.94 -3.47 -26.59
CA PRO A 342 11.57 -3.02 -26.42
C PRO A 342 10.89 -2.84 -27.78
N SER A 343 9.70 -3.36 -27.95
CA SER A 343 8.96 -3.29 -29.22
C SER A 343 8.73 -1.87 -29.68
N ALA A 344 8.41 -0.97 -28.75
CA ALA A 344 8.16 0.44 -29.05
C ALA A 344 9.40 1.19 -29.55
N LEU A 345 10.63 0.75 -29.20
CA LEU A 345 11.87 1.33 -29.71
C LEU A 345 12.34 0.70 -31.01
N GLY A 346 12.05 -0.59 -31.22
CA GLY A 346 12.46 -1.33 -32.42
C GLY A 346 13.94 -1.69 -32.50
N TYR A 347 14.79 -1.24 -31.56
CA TYR A 347 16.23 -1.51 -31.52
C TYR A 347 16.68 -2.05 -30.16
N LYS A 348 17.87 -2.65 -30.14
CA LYS A 348 18.46 -3.22 -28.92
C LYS A 348 19.06 -2.10 -28.04
N VAL A 349 18.76 -2.16 -26.74
CA VAL A 349 19.27 -1.23 -25.72
C VAL A 349 20.14 -1.97 -24.73
N THR A 350 21.21 -1.35 -24.30
CA THR A 350 22.00 -1.77 -23.13
C THR A 350 21.65 -0.87 -21.96
N PHE A 351 21.21 -1.46 -20.85
CA PHE A 351 20.74 -0.71 -19.69
C PHE A 351 21.87 -0.41 -18.68
N GLY A 352 21.68 0.57 -17.83
CA GLY A 352 22.50 0.78 -16.65
C GLY A 352 22.44 -0.42 -15.71
N LYS A 353 23.57 -0.76 -15.06
CA LYS A 353 23.58 -1.88 -14.10
C LYS A 353 22.89 -1.48 -12.80
N ALA A 354 21.84 -2.19 -12.44
CA ALA A 354 21.19 -2.06 -11.15
C ALA A 354 22.14 -2.49 -10.02
N ILE A 355 21.88 -2.03 -8.80
CA ILE A 355 22.60 -2.43 -7.59
C ILE A 355 21.68 -3.28 -6.74
N ILE A 356 22.08 -4.50 -6.41
CA ILE A 356 21.41 -5.41 -5.51
C ILE A 356 22.30 -5.59 -4.29
N GLU A 357 21.93 -5.00 -3.15
CA GLU A 357 22.75 -4.95 -1.94
C GLU A 357 22.04 -5.61 -0.76
N ASP A 358 22.67 -6.57 -0.11
CA ASP A 358 22.15 -7.28 1.07
C ASP A 358 20.75 -7.89 0.86
N CYS A 359 20.42 -8.27 -0.38
CA CYS A 359 19.13 -8.80 -0.75
C CYS A 359 19.07 -10.33 -0.65
N THR A 360 17.85 -10.87 -0.61
CA THR A 360 17.61 -12.31 -0.51
C THR A 360 16.67 -12.79 -1.62
N ASN A 361 17.07 -13.85 -2.31
CA ASN A 361 16.25 -14.63 -3.23
C ASN A 361 15.81 -15.92 -2.54
N ILE A 362 14.51 -16.18 -2.48
CA ILE A 362 13.95 -17.38 -1.86
C ILE A 362 13.08 -18.10 -2.90
N ASN A 363 13.36 -19.39 -3.12
CA ASN A 363 12.53 -20.26 -3.97
C ASN A 363 12.18 -19.66 -5.34
N GLY A 364 13.13 -19.01 -6.03
CA GLY A 364 12.84 -18.43 -7.34
C GLY A 364 14.07 -18.28 -8.24
N LYS A 365 13.81 -18.13 -9.53
CA LYS A 365 14.83 -17.89 -10.56
C LYS A 365 15.28 -16.43 -10.50
N VAL A 366 16.45 -16.16 -11.04
CA VAL A 366 17.00 -14.81 -11.21
C VAL A 366 17.56 -14.63 -12.62
N ASN A 367 17.41 -13.44 -13.16
CA ASN A 367 18.14 -12.94 -14.32
C ASN A 367 18.75 -11.59 -13.94
N ILE A 368 19.99 -11.61 -13.53
CA ILE A 368 20.71 -10.44 -12.99
C ILE A 368 21.94 -10.04 -13.81
N THR A 369 21.94 -10.39 -15.12
CA THR A 369 23.04 -10.01 -16.03
C THR A 369 23.26 -8.51 -16.10
N GLY A 370 22.25 -7.70 -15.86
CA GLY A 370 22.25 -6.24 -15.78
C GLY A 370 22.28 -5.69 -14.36
N ALA A 371 22.77 -6.44 -13.38
CA ALA A 371 22.90 -5.97 -12.01
C ALA A 371 24.30 -6.26 -11.45
N THR A 372 24.64 -5.57 -10.36
CA THR A 372 25.82 -5.79 -9.55
C THR A 372 25.38 -6.18 -8.16
N LEU A 373 25.81 -7.34 -7.69
CA LEU A 373 25.59 -7.77 -6.30
C LEU A 373 26.58 -7.10 -5.38
N LYS A 374 26.14 -6.62 -4.22
CA LYS A 374 26.94 -6.03 -3.16
C LYS A 374 26.54 -6.58 -1.79
N GLY A 375 27.45 -6.53 -0.85
CA GLY A 375 27.20 -6.96 0.53
C GLY A 375 26.90 -8.46 0.64
N ASN A 376 25.97 -8.82 1.51
CA ASN A 376 25.64 -10.20 1.85
C ASN A 376 24.34 -10.66 1.13
N CYS A 377 24.39 -10.74 -0.22
CA CYS A 377 23.28 -11.28 -1.00
C CYS A 377 23.17 -12.80 -0.82
N LYS A 378 21.93 -13.33 -0.70
CA LYS A 378 21.65 -14.76 -0.47
C LYS A 378 20.74 -15.34 -1.53
N GLY A 379 21.02 -16.58 -1.98
CA GLY A 379 20.18 -17.35 -2.91
C GLY A 379 20.27 -16.93 -4.38
N PHE A 380 21.24 -16.13 -4.78
CA PHE A 380 21.44 -15.65 -6.16
C PHE A 380 22.28 -16.60 -7.00
#